data_226e775e4659b033c67be22c2d5e18d8
#
_entry.id   226e775e4659b033c67be22c2d5e18d8
#
_cell.length_a   1.000
_cell.length_b   1.000
_cell.length_c   1.000
_cell.angle_alpha   90.00
_cell.angle_beta   90.00
_cell.angle_gamma   90.00
#
_symmetry.space_group_name_H-M   'P 1'
#
loop_
_entity.id
_entity.type
_entity.pdbx_description
1 polymer ?
#
loop_
_entity_poly.entity_id
_entity_poly.type
_entity_poly.pdbx_seq_one_letter_code
_entity_poly.pdbx_strand_id
1 'polypeptide(L)'
;MQNGISIYLGLDNTLEENLNLIHLAHKYNLNRIFTSFHIPETDISHFQQDLQTILKLTQKYNMEVICDVSPNTLALLNLDTLNIQELSTLGITTLRLDFGYSAEQIAKLSHQNIKLQFNASTITQEFLDELNHYQTDFQHIDALHNFYPREGTGLNVKKLQQQNELLHKYNISVGAFIPSYNKARSPIKKGLPTLEIHRYQTASLAMRHLKLLGIDSIFIGDSLPTEDEIQELANLTDEYILLKAKKLTQNKDILKTLQQNTFTARLDEADGAIRTQESRALFKQIYICPEYIVPREIGSITLDNALYARYAGEMQIITHAQKKDNKINTIAKLLDSELILLPYIQPNSKFKIKI
;
A
#
# COMPACT_ATOMS: atom_id res chain seq x y z
N MET A 1 2.43 -11.28 0.75
CA MET A 1 2.63 -9.98 0.08
C MET A 1 4.10 -9.65 0.12
N GLN A 2 4.68 -9.22 -1.00
CA GLN A 2 6.10 -8.84 -1.08
C GLN A 2 6.20 -7.32 -1.25
N ASN A 3 6.22 -6.61 -0.13
CA ASN A 3 6.35 -5.17 -0.10
C ASN A 3 7.82 -4.75 -0.27
N GLY A 4 8.05 -3.47 -0.61
CA GLY A 4 9.38 -2.98 -0.91
C GLY A 4 9.61 -1.50 -0.57
N ILE A 5 10.83 -1.10 -0.83
CA ILE A 5 11.31 0.28 -0.70
C ILE A 5 11.85 0.78 -2.05
N SER A 6 12.10 2.07 -2.14
CA SER A 6 12.78 2.67 -3.29
C SER A 6 14.17 3.17 -2.89
N ILE A 7 15.15 2.98 -3.78
CA ILE A 7 16.51 3.50 -3.63
C ILE A 7 16.85 4.33 -4.87
N TYR A 8 17.32 5.54 -4.67
CA TYR A 8 17.73 6.46 -5.73
C TYR A 8 19.18 6.89 -5.50
N LEU A 9 20.09 6.29 -6.27
CA LEU A 9 21.52 6.58 -6.18
C LEU A 9 21.85 7.97 -6.69
N GLY A 10 22.79 8.66 -6.02
CA GLY A 10 23.27 9.97 -6.44
C GLY A 10 22.24 11.09 -6.38
N LEU A 11 21.16 10.92 -5.59
CA LEU A 11 20.10 11.93 -5.48
C LEU A 11 20.06 12.53 -4.05
N ASP A 12 19.11 12.12 -3.23
CA ASP A 12 18.88 12.75 -1.93
C ASP A 12 19.68 12.11 -0.79
N ASN A 13 19.93 10.82 -0.90
CA ASN A 13 20.57 10.02 0.14
C ASN A 13 22.06 9.84 -0.13
N THR A 14 22.84 9.84 0.95
CA THR A 14 24.21 9.33 0.90
C THR A 14 24.22 7.82 0.69
N LEU A 15 25.35 7.26 0.27
CA LEU A 15 25.51 5.80 0.18
C LEU A 15 25.22 5.13 1.52
N GLU A 16 25.72 5.70 2.64
CA GLU A 16 25.50 5.17 3.98
C GLU A 16 24.00 5.13 4.36
N GLU A 17 23.24 6.21 4.07
CA GLU A 17 21.80 6.24 4.30
C GLU A 17 21.08 5.15 3.49
N ASN A 18 21.47 4.93 2.22
CA ASN A 18 20.90 3.87 1.38
C ASN A 18 21.23 2.47 1.91
N LEU A 19 22.47 2.22 2.36
CA LEU A 19 22.88 0.94 2.96
C LEU A 19 22.09 0.67 4.25
N ASN A 20 21.95 1.67 5.11
CA ASN A 20 21.16 1.58 6.34
C ASN A 20 19.68 1.30 6.05
N LEU A 21 19.11 1.92 5.01
CA LEU A 21 17.74 1.65 4.57
C LEU A 21 17.57 0.20 4.10
N ILE A 22 18.53 -0.36 3.36
CA ILE A 22 18.54 -1.77 2.95
C ILE A 22 18.63 -2.71 4.17
N HIS A 23 19.51 -2.41 5.13
CA HIS A 23 19.59 -3.17 6.38
C HIS A 23 18.28 -3.16 7.14
N LEU A 24 17.62 -2.01 7.20
CA LEU A 24 16.35 -1.85 7.88
C LEU A 24 15.22 -2.60 7.15
N ALA A 25 15.13 -2.50 5.83
CA ALA A 25 14.18 -3.24 5.02
C ALA A 25 14.34 -4.76 5.22
N HIS A 26 15.57 -5.26 5.18
CA HIS A 26 15.88 -6.68 5.44
C HIS A 26 15.47 -7.11 6.86
N LYS A 27 15.76 -6.30 7.88
CA LYS A 27 15.36 -6.53 9.28
C LYS A 27 13.85 -6.77 9.41
N TYR A 28 13.04 -6.07 8.61
CA TYR A 28 11.59 -6.16 8.62
C TYR A 28 11.01 -7.03 7.49
N ASN A 29 11.85 -7.83 6.79
CA ASN A 29 11.43 -8.73 5.69
C ASN A 29 10.77 -8.01 4.49
N LEU A 30 11.12 -6.76 4.23
CA LEU A 30 10.81 -6.09 2.97
C LEU A 30 11.89 -6.45 1.96
N ASN A 31 11.60 -7.42 1.09
CA ASN A 31 12.63 -8.06 0.25
C ASN A 31 12.65 -7.54 -1.19
N ARG A 32 11.98 -6.42 -1.49
CA ARG A 32 11.96 -5.83 -2.83
C ARG A 32 12.49 -4.42 -2.81
N ILE A 33 13.32 -4.08 -3.79
CA ILE A 33 13.89 -2.74 -3.99
C ILE A 33 13.54 -2.29 -5.40
N PHE A 34 12.86 -1.15 -5.48
CA PHE A 34 12.70 -0.42 -6.74
C PHE A 34 13.83 0.60 -6.87
N THR A 35 14.45 0.65 -8.05
CA THR A 35 15.43 1.69 -8.39
C THR A 35 15.21 2.19 -9.81
N SER A 36 15.47 3.47 -10.05
CA SER A 36 15.39 4.08 -11.38
C SER A 36 16.72 4.76 -11.70
N PHE A 37 17.24 4.48 -12.88
CA PHE A 37 18.48 5.07 -13.37
C PHE A 37 18.22 6.21 -14.38
N HIS A 38 16.95 6.63 -14.54
CA HIS A 38 16.54 7.66 -15.51
C HIS A 38 16.33 9.04 -14.91
N ILE A 39 16.89 9.31 -13.73
CA ILE A 39 16.70 10.58 -13.06
C ILE A 39 17.78 11.54 -13.52
N PRO A 40 17.44 12.62 -14.30
CA PRO A 40 18.43 13.52 -14.86
C PRO A 40 19.29 14.27 -13.83
N GLU A 41 18.74 14.45 -12.62
CA GLU A 41 19.38 15.14 -11.50
C GLU A 41 20.38 14.27 -10.75
N THR A 42 20.57 13.02 -11.15
CA THR A 42 21.49 12.08 -10.49
C THR A 42 22.96 12.52 -10.63
N ASP A 43 23.66 12.60 -9.51
CA ASP A 43 25.14 12.72 -9.52
C ASP A 43 25.76 11.38 -9.91
N ILE A 44 26.42 11.35 -11.05
CA ILE A 44 27.02 10.15 -11.63
C ILE A 44 28.48 9.93 -11.24
N SER A 45 29.12 10.85 -10.47
CA SER A 45 30.55 10.83 -10.18
C SER A 45 31.02 9.53 -9.46
N HIS A 46 30.19 8.98 -8.59
CA HIS A 46 30.44 7.73 -7.87
C HIS A 46 29.43 6.64 -8.15
N PHE A 47 28.52 6.88 -9.11
CA PHE A 47 27.33 6.06 -9.35
C PHE A 47 27.63 4.56 -9.50
N GLN A 48 28.62 4.21 -10.31
CA GLN A 48 28.96 2.79 -10.57
C GLN A 48 29.49 2.08 -9.31
N GLN A 49 30.35 2.75 -8.54
CA GLN A 49 30.90 2.20 -7.31
C GLN A 49 29.81 2.00 -6.25
N ASP A 50 28.96 2.99 -6.10
CA ASP A 50 27.83 2.97 -5.16
C ASP A 50 26.83 1.89 -5.56
N LEU A 51 26.49 1.79 -6.85
CA LEU A 51 25.62 0.76 -7.39
C LEU A 51 26.17 -0.65 -7.11
N GLN A 52 27.44 -0.91 -7.38
CA GLN A 52 28.05 -2.19 -7.09
C GLN A 52 27.99 -2.53 -5.60
N THR A 53 28.19 -1.55 -4.72
CA THR A 53 28.11 -1.73 -3.27
C THR A 53 26.69 -2.10 -2.84
N ILE A 54 25.68 -1.41 -3.35
CA ILE A 54 24.28 -1.70 -3.08
C ILE A 54 23.89 -3.08 -3.61
N LEU A 55 24.20 -3.40 -4.86
CA LEU A 55 23.86 -4.68 -5.47
C LEU A 55 24.51 -5.87 -4.75
N LYS A 56 25.76 -5.74 -4.26
CA LYS A 56 26.38 -6.77 -3.42
C LYS A 56 25.64 -6.98 -2.10
N LEU A 57 25.18 -5.90 -1.47
CA LEU A 57 24.42 -5.99 -0.23
C LEU A 57 23.03 -6.63 -0.46
N THR A 58 22.33 -6.24 -1.53
CA THR A 58 21.03 -6.83 -1.87
C THR A 58 21.12 -8.31 -2.22
N GLN A 59 22.17 -8.73 -2.96
CA GLN A 59 22.47 -10.14 -3.21
C GLN A 59 22.73 -10.91 -1.90
N LYS A 60 23.54 -10.36 -0.99
CA LYS A 60 23.80 -10.97 0.33
C LYS A 60 22.50 -11.21 1.11
N TYR A 61 21.50 -10.35 0.96
CA TYR A 61 20.20 -10.46 1.63
C TYR A 61 19.12 -11.16 0.80
N ASN A 62 19.48 -11.65 -0.40
CA ASN A 62 18.57 -12.29 -1.33
C ASN A 62 17.34 -11.42 -1.64
N MET A 63 17.53 -10.11 -1.85
CA MET A 63 16.49 -9.15 -2.16
C MET A 63 16.28 -9.06 -3.67
N GLU A 64 15.02 -8.91 -4.08
CA GLU A 64 14.65 -8.62 -5.47
C GLU A 64 14.97 -7.16 -5.79
N VAL A 65 15.78 -6.92 -6.83
CA VAL A 65 16.08 -5.57 -7.34
C VAL A 65 15.36 -5.35 -8.66
N ILE A 66 14.44 -4.41 -8.66
CA ILE A 66 13.64 -3.97 -9.80
C ILE A 66 14.30 -2.74 -10.39
N CYS A 67 14.65 -2.79 -11.66
CA CYS A 67 15.34 -1.71 -12.35
C CYS A 67 14.60 -1.32 -13.64
N ASP A 68 14.37 -0.02 -13.84
CA ASP A 68 13.97 0.51 -15.13
C ASP A 68 15.07 0.31 -16.16
N VAL A 69 14.76 -0.29 -17.30
CA VAL A 69 15.73 -0.54 -18.36
C VAL A 69 15.38 0.24 -19.62
N SER A 70 16.29 1.10 -20.04
CA SER A 70 16.28 1.82 -21.30
C SER A 70 17.67 1.79 -21.92
N PRO A 71 17.84 2.24 -23.16
CA PRO A 71 19.17 2.39 -23.76
C PRO A 71 20.14 3.21 -22.89
N ASN A 72 19.66 4.26 -22.23
CA ASN A 72 20.47 5.07 -21.31
C ASN A 72 20.90 4.31 -20.06
N THR A 73 20.04 3.44 -19.53
CA THR A 73 20.37 2.56 -18.40
C THR A 73 21.49 1.60 -18.74
N LEU A 74 21.47 1.02 -19.93
CA LEU A 74 22.52 0.11 -20.39
C LEU A 74 23.88 0.81 -20.43
N ALA A 75 23.93 2.04 -20.94
CA ALA A 75 25.17 2.85 -20.95
C ALA A 75 25.71 3.12 -19.53
N LEU A 76 24.84 3.42 -18.56
CA LEU A 76 25.22 3.60 -17.15
C LEU A 76 25.75 2.32 -16.50
N LEU A 77 25.27 1.17 -16.98
CA LEU A 77 25.74 -0.16 -16.52
C LEU A 77 26.98 -0.65 -17.29
N ASN A 78 27.52 0.13 -18.25
CA ASN A 78 28.57 -0.27 -19.18
C ASN A 78 28.20 -1.51 -20.02
N LEU A 79 26.95 -1.61 -20.43
CA LEU A 79 26.44 -2.68 -21.29
C LEU A 79 26.12 -2.14 -22.66
N ASP A 80 26.63 -2.76 -23.70
CA ASP A 80 26.35 -2.37 -25.11
C ASP A 80 24.93 -2.80 -25.54
N THR A 81 24.45 -3.90 -25.00
CA THR A 81 23.14 -4.47 -25.31
C THR A 81 22.49 -5.05 -24.07
N LEU A 82 21.17 -5.30 -24.13
CA LEU A 82 20.45 -5.98 -23.06
C LEU A 82 20.89 -7.45 -22.97
N ASN A 83 21.75 -7.73 -22.01
CA ASN A 83 22.25 -9.06 -21.71
C ASN A 83 21.73 -9.51 -20.33
N ILE A 84 20.79 -10.44 -20.33
CA ILE A 84 20.13 -10.94 -19.12
C ILE A 84 21.11 -11.59 -18.14
N GLN A 85 22.11 -12.33 -18.69
CA GLN A 85 23.13 -13.01 -17.86
C GLN A 85 24.00 -11.99 -17.10
N GLU A 86 24.40 -10.92 -17.78
CA GLU A 86 25.21 -9.84 -17.17
C GLU A 86 24.40 -9.09 -16.11
N LEU A 87 23.14 -8.72 -16.40
CA LEU A 87 22.26 -8.06 -15.43
C LEU A 87 22.01 -8.90 -14.18
N SER A 88 21.75 -10.20 -14.38
CA SER A 88 21.60 -11.15 -13.27
C SER A 88 22.89 -11.29 -12.45
N THR A 89 24.05 -11.31 -13.09
CA THR A 89 25.35 -11.35 -12.41
C THR A 89 25.61 -10.08 -11.61
N LEU A 90 25.18 -8.91 -12.09
CA LEU A 90 25.21 -7.66 -11.35
C LEU A 90 24.25 -7.65 -10.15
N GLY A 91 23.24 -8.52 -10.11
CA GLY A 91 22.24 -8.60 -9.03
C GLY A 91 20.91 -7.93 -9.35
N ILE A 92 20.66 -7.56 -10.61
CA ILE A 92 19.36 -7.09 -11.09
C ILE A 92 18.52 -8.31 -11.39
N THR A 93 17.40 -8.47 -10.70
CA THR A 93 16.55 -9.67 -10.76
C THR A 93 15.23 -9.45 -11.48
N THR A 94 14.80 -8.20 -11.62
CA THR A 94 13.56 -7.83 -12.29
C THR A 94 13.78 -6.62 -13.20
N LEU A 95 13.36 -6.73 -14.45
CA LEU A 95 13.41 -5.66 -15.44
C LEU A 95 12.06 -5.00 -15.57
N ARG A 96 11.99 -3.70 -15.29
CA ARG A 96 10.82 -2.89 -15.56
C ARG A 96 10.88 -2.38 -16.99
N LEU A 97 9.89 -2.80 -17.79
CA LEU A 97 9.77 -2.49 -19.20
C LEU A 97 8.69 -1.39 -19.38
N ASP A 98 9.08 -0.13 -19.49
CA ASP A 98 8.13 0.97 -19.66
C ASP A 98 7.73 1.22 -21.12
N PHE A 99 8.70 1.17 -22.05
CA PHE A 99 8.48 1.38 -23.49
C PHE A 99 9.67 0.86 -24.31
N GLY A 100 9.49 0.77 -25.63
CA GLY A 100 10.57 0.42 -26.57
C GLY A 100 10.73 -1.07 -26.86
N TYR A 101 9.86 -1.92 -26.31
CA TYR A 101 9.86 -3.36 -26.56
C TYR A 101 8.56 -3.76 -27.25
N SER A 102 8.65 -4.58 -28.31
CA SER A 102 7.48 -5.20 -28.93
C SER A 102 6.95 -6.37 -28.09
N ALA A 103 5.68 -6.74 -28.28
CA ALA A 103 5.09 -7.89 -27.61
C ALA A 103 5.87 -9.19 -27.87
N GLU A 104 6.39 -9.39 -29.10
CA GLU A 104 7.23 -10.53 -29.45
C GLU A 104 8.56 -10.54 -28.66
N GLN A 105 9.20 -9.39 -28.49
CA GLN A 105 10.43 -9.28 -27.71
C GLN A 105 10.18 -9.58 -26.22
N ILE A 106 9.09 -9.06 -25.66
CA ILE A 106 8.71 -9.31 -24.28
C ILE A 106 8.39 -10.80 -24.07
N ALA A 107 7.65 -11.44 -25.00
CA ALA A 107 7.39 -12.86 -24.94
C ALA A 107 8.69 -13.68 -24.91
N LYS A 108 9.67 -13.35 -25.75
CA LYS A 108 10.98 -14.03 -25.72
C LYS A 108 11.73 -13.80 -24.39
N LEU A 109 11.65 -12.59 -23.81
CA LEU A 109 12.27 -12.27 -22.52
C LEU A 109 11.58 -13.01 -21.36
N SER A 110 10.26 -13.19 -21.41
CA SER A 110 9.50 -13.86 -20.32
C SER A 110 9.89 -15.33 -20.11
N HIS A 111 10.49 -15.97 -21.10
CA HIS A 111 11.02 -17.34 -21.01
C HIS A 111 12.48 -17.41 -20.56
N GLN A 112 13.10 -16.26 -20.26
CA GLN A 112 14.47 -16.23 -19.73
C GLN A 112 14.48 -16.22 -18.20
N ASN A 113 15.63 -16.44 -17.60
CA ASN A 113 15.79 -16.48 -16.15
C ASN A 113 15.89 -15.05 -15.56
N ILE A 114 14.87 -14.24 -15.80
CA ILE A 114 14.69 -12.90 -15.23
C ILE A 114 13.21 -12.60 -15.11
N LYS A 115 12.82 -11.90 -14.04
CA LYS A 115 11.44 -11.45 -13.90
C LYS A 115 11.22 -10.16 -14.68
N LEU A 116 10.04 -10.00 -15.25
CA LEU A 116 9.64 -8.78 -15.94
C LEU A 116 8.61 -8.02 -15.11
N GLN A 117 8.60 -6.70 -15.22
CA GLN A 117 7.62 -5.86 -14.58
C GLN A 117 7.05 -4.84 -15.58
N PHE A 118 5.72 -4.80 -15.69
CA PHE A 118 5.03 -3.84 -16.54
C PHE A 118 4.67 -2.55 -15.80
N ASN A 119 4.46 -1.48 -16.56
CA ASN A 119 3.83 -0.28 -16.06
C ASN A 119 2.30 -0.48 -15.96
N ALA A 120 1.81 -0.77 -14.75
CA ALA A 120 0.39 -1.01 -14.50
C ALA A 120 -0.51 0.19 -14.84
N SER A 121 0.04 1.43 -14.79
CA SER A 121 -0.74 2.65 -15.03
C SER A 121 -1.16 2.84 -16.50
N THR A 122 -0.41 2.28 -17.43
CA THR A 122 -0.54 2.57 -18.87
C THR A 122 -0.84 1.36 -19.73
N ILE A 123 -0.68 0.14 -19.21
CA ILE A 123 -0.92 -1.08 -19.96
C ILE A 123 -2.38 -1.16 -20.44
N THR A 124 -2.58 -1.68 -21.65
CA THR A 124 -3.91 -1.80 -22.27
C THR A 124 -4.30 -3.25 -22.48
N GLN A 125 -5.61 -3.49 -22.64
CA GLN A 125 -6.16 -4.80 -22.97
C GLN A 125 -5.57 -5.34 -24.27
N GLU A 126 -5.52 -4.48 -25.31
CA GLU A 126 -5.03 -4.86 -26.65
C GLU A 126 -3.58 -5.34 -26.56
N PHE A 127 -2.74 -4.70 -25.76
CA PHE A 127 -1.34 -5.10 -25.59
C PHE A 127 -1.21 -6.43 -24.83
N LEU A 128 -2.05 -6.65 -23.81
CA LEU A 128 -2.08 -7.95 -23.10
C LEU A 128 -2.57 -9.08 -23.99
N ASP A 129 -3.54 -8.83 -24.87
CA ASP A 129 -4.01 -9.78 -25.86
C ASP A 129 -2.91 -10.12 -26.88
N GLU A 130 -2.15 -9.11 -27.32
CA GLU A 130 -1.00 -9.30 -28.21
C GLU A 130 0.11 -10.13 -27.53
N LEU A 131 0.44 -9.85 -26.27
CA LEU A 131 1.38 -10.63 -25.47
C LEU A 131 0.93 -12.10 -25.36
N ASN A 132 -0.35 -12.34 -25.11
CA ASN A 132 -0.92 -13.68 -25.03
C ASN A 132 -0.83 -14.41 -26.37
N HIS A 133 -1.04 -13.71 -27.48
CA HIS A 133 -0.86 -14.26 -28.84
C HIS A 133 0.58 -14.77 -29.07
N TYR A 134 1.59 -14.06 -28.56
CA TYR A 134 3.00 -14.48 -28.62
C TYR A 134 3.41 -15.47 -27.52
N GLN A 135 2.44 -16.05 -26.80
CA GLN A 135 2.67 -17.06 -25.75
C GLN A 135 3.60 -16.58 -24.62
N THR A 136 3.42 -15.33 -24.19
CA THR A 136 4.16 -14.74 -23.06
C THR A 136 3.92 -15.54 -21.79
N ASP A 137 4.99 -15.84 -21.03
CA ASP A 137 4.88 -16.46 -19.71
C ASP A 137 4.57 -15.42 -18.64
N PHE A 138 3.29 -15.23 -18.37
CA PHE A 138 2.82 -14.28 -17.34
C PHE A 138 3.16 -14.68 -15.91
N GLN A 139 3.60 -15.91 -15.63
CA GLN A 139 3.99 -16.33 -14.28
C GLN A 139 5.27 -15.62 -13.79
N HIS A 140 6.12 -15.20 -14.73
CA HIS A 140 7.34 -14.44 -14.45
C HIS A 140 7.16 -12.92 -14.61
N ILE A 141 5.90 -12.44 -14.62
CA ILE A 141 5.57 -11.02 -14.82
C ILE A 141 4.74 -10.51 -13.66
N ASP A 142 5.11 -9.37 -13.13
CA ASP A 142 4.22 -8.54 -12.32
C ASP A 142 4.08 -7.14 -12.93
N ALA A 143 3.28 -6.31 -12.30
CA ALA A 143 3.10 -4.93 -12.74
C ALA A 143 3.19 -3.96 -11.55
N LEU A 144 3.75 -2.78 -11.77
CA LEU A 144 3.87 -1.75 -10.76
C LEU A 144 3.34 -0.43 -11.34
N HIS A 145 2.37 0.17 -10.68
CA HIS A 145 1.90 1.50 -11.03
C HIS A 145 3.03 2.53 -10.98
N ASN A 146 2.91 3.59 -11.75
CA ASN A 146 3.80 4.73 -11.59
C ASN A 146 3.54 5.44 -10.25
N PHE A 147 4.59 6.08 -9.74
CA PHE A 147 4.44 7.18 -8.80
C PHE A 147 4.37 8.51 -9.56
N TYR A 148 3.77 9.52 -8.95
CA TYR A 148 3.51 10.81 -9.59
C TYR A 148 4.08 11.95 -8.75
N PRO A 149 5.29 12.50 -9.11
CA PRO A 149 5.95 13.51 -8.30
C PRO A 149 5.19 14.85 -8.28
N ARG A 150 4.55 15.21 -9.42
CA ARG A 150 3.84 16.48 -9.56
C ARG A 150 2.43 16.39 -8.97
N GLU A 151 2.07 17.40 -8.17
CA GLU A 151 0.72 17.54 -7.62
C GLU A 151 -0.34 17.58 -8.71
N GLY A 152 -1.47 16.92 -8.46
CA GLY A 152 -2.60 16.83 -9.38
C GLY A 152 -2.43 15.85 -10.54
N THR A 153 -1.33 15.07 -10.59
CA THR A 153 -1.07 14.12 -11.68
C THR A 153 -1.23 12.66 -11.29
N GLY A 154 -1.37 12.35 -10.01
CA GLY A 154 -1.58 10.99 -9.53
C GLY A 154 -2.89 10.38 -10.03
N LEU A 155 -2.96 9.06 -10.06
CA LEU A 155 -4.17 8.36 -10.48
C LEU A 155 -5.35 8.66 -9.55
N ASN A 156 -6.56 8.62 -10.10
CA ASN A 156 -7.76 8.50 -9.30
C ASN A 156 -8.05 7.02 -8.98
N VAL A 157 -8.84 6.78 -7.92
CA VAL A 157 -9.17 5.43 -7.43
C VAL A 157 -9.81 4.56 -8.51
N LYS A 158 -10.78 5.11 -9.27
CA LYS A 158 -11.49 4.37 -10.31
C LYS A 158 -10.53 3.84 -11.40
N LYS A 159 -9.57 4.69 -11.84
CA LYS A 159 -8.59 4.26 -12.85
C LYS A 159 -7.68 3.17 -12.31
N LEU A 160 -7.20 3.30 -11.06
CA LEU A 160 -6.38 2.27 -10.43
C LEU A 160 -7.13 0.93 -10.37
N GLN A 161 -8.40 0.92 -9.89
CA GLN A 161 -9.19 -0.31 -9.82
C GLN A 161 -9.40 -0.96 -11.18
N GLN A 162 -9.72 -0.17 -12.22
CA GLN A 162 -9.86 -0.68 -13.59
C GLN A 162 -8.58 -1.35 -14.11
N GLN A 163 -7.42 -0.77 -13.83
CA GLN A 163 -6.13 -1.36 -14.22
C GLN A 163 -5.82 -2.63 -13.43
N ASN A 164 -6.09 -2.63 -12.11
CA ASN A 164 -5.93 -3.82 -11.28
C ASN A 164 -6.81 -4.98 -11.78
N GLU A 165 -8.10 -4.71 -12.03
CA GLU A 165 -9.04 -5.71 -12.57
C GLU A 165 -8.56 -6.27 -13.92
N LEU A 166 -8.04 -5.40 -14.79
CA LEU A 166 -7.49 -5.82 -16.08
C LEU A 166 -6.30 -6.78 -15.89
N LEU A 167 -5.32 -6.40 -15.07
CA LEU A 167 -4.09 -7.18 -14.85
C LEU A 167 -4.37 -8.50 -14.12
N HIS A 168 -5.24 -8.49 -13.11
CA HIS A 168 -5.63 -9.69 -12.38
C HIS A 168 -6.34 -10.74 -13.26
N LYS A 169 -7.03 -10.35 -14.35
CA LYS A 169 -7.58 -11.31 -15.33
C LYS A 169 -6.50 -12.17 -16.02
N TYR A 170 -5.27 -11.63 -16.10
CA TYR A 170 -4.11 -12.35 -16.63
C TYR A 170 -3.23 -12.97 -15.54
N ASN A 171 -3.73 -13.01 -14.29
CA ASN A 171 -2.99 -13.46 -13.10
C ASN A 171 -1.69 -12.66 -12.84
N ILE A 172 -1.64 -11.41 -13.28
CA ILE A 172 -0.51 -10.50 -13.06
C ILE A 172 -0.74 -9.76 -11.74
N SER A 173 0.18 -9.94 -10.77
CA SER A 173 0.15 -9.21 -9.50
C SER A 173 0.48 -7.74 -9.71
N VAL A 174 -0.20 -6.84 -8.95
CA VAL A 174 -0.10 -5.40 -9.12
C VAL A 174 0.48 -4.72 -7.89
N GLY A 175 1.51 -3.92 -8.10
CA GLY A 175 2.11 -3.06 -7.08
C GLY A 175 1.72 -1.59 -7.22
N ALA A 176 1.89 -0.83 -6.11
CA ALA A 176 1.69 0.62 -6.12
C ALA A 176 2.60 1.32 -5.09
N PHE A 177 2.81 2.63 -5.27
CA PHE A 177 3.63 3.44 -4.38
C PHE A 177 2.80 4.25 -3.39
N ILE A 178 3.38 4.40 -2.19
CA ILE A 178 2.91 5.33 -1.16
C ILE A 178 3.98 6.39 -0.87
N PRO A 179 3.59 7.60 -0.46
CA PRO A 179 4.55 8.64 -0.10
C PRO A 179 5.12 8.44 1.30
N SER A 180 6.33 8.99 1.53
CA SER A 180 6.88 9.28 2.85
C SER A 180 7.40 10.70 2.89
N TYR A 181 7.13 11.42 3.98
CA TYR A 181 7.54 12.81 4.14
C TYR A 181 8.74 13.00 5.07
N ASN A 182 9.36 11.93 5.53
CA ASN A 182 10.59 12.03 6.32
C ASN A 182 11.73 12.64 5.48
N LYS A 183 11.96 12.10 4.24
CA LYS A 183 12.87 12.67 3.24
C LYS A 183 12.27 12.45 1.85
N ALA A 184 11.39 13.36 1.45
CA ALA A 184 10.72 13.28 0.17
C ALA A 184 11.72 13.48 -0.98
N ARG A 185 11.54 12.69 -2.07
CA ARG A 185 12.47 12.66 -3.22
C ARG A 185 12.47 13.98 -3.99
N SER A 186 13.68 14.43 -4.33
CA SER A 186 13.94 15.57 -5.24
C SER A 186 13.47 15.28 -6.68
N PRO A 187 13.28 16.32 -7.52
CA PRO A 187 13.46 17.75 -7.21
C PRO A 187 12.21 18.38 -6.55
N ILE A 188 11.03 17.79 -6.69
CA ILE A 188 9.75 18.42 -6.34
C ILE A 188 9.44 18.32 -4.85
N LYS A 189 9.84 17.24 -4.17
CA LYS A 189 9.64 16.98 -2.73
C LYS A 189 8.17 17.06 -2.26
N LYS A 190 7.25 16.58 -3.12
CA LYS A 190 5.80 16.56 -2.87
C LYS A 190 5.25 15.15 -2.65
N GLY A 191 6.16 14.21 -2.31
CA GLY A 191 5.85 12.80 -2.15
C GLY A 191 5.66 12.07 -3.48
N LEU A 192 5.75 10.77 -3.44
CA LEU A 192 5.68 9.88 -4.60
C LEU A 192 4.52 8.88 -4.50
N PRO A 193 3.27 9.32 -4.39
CA PRO A 193 2.13 8.41 -4.38
C PRO A 193 1.77 7.93 -5.79
N THR A 194 1.17 6.74 -5.88
CA THR A 194 0.42 6.31 -7.07
C THR A 194 -0.94 7.02 -7.15
N LEU A 195 -1.69 7.06 -6.05
CA LEU A 195 -2.98 7.74 -5.99
C LEU A 195 -2.83 9.18 -5.52
N GLU A 196 -3.44 10.14 -6.24
CA GLU A 196 -3.39 11.54 -5.85
C GLU A 196 -3.99 11.80 -4.46
N ILE A 197 -5.04 11.08 -4.11
CA ILE A 197 -5.69 11.19 -2.79
C ILE A 197 -4.77 10.81 -1.61
N HIS A 198 -3.67 10.09 -1.87
CA HIS A 198 -2.68 9.73 -0.86
C HIS A 198 -1.61 10.79 -0.64
N ARG A 199 -1.52 11.81 -1.52
CA ARG A 199 -0.41 12.76 -1.54
C ARG A 199 -0.13 13.41 -0.19
N TYR A 200 -1.13 13.76 0.58
CA TYR A 200 -0.97 14.38 1.90
C TYR A 200 -1.44 13.48 3.05
N GLN A 201 -1.62 12.19 2.78
CA GLN A 201 -1.97 11.22 3.80
C GLN A 201 -0.71 10.61 4.44
N THR A 202 -0.86 10.06 5.64
CA THR A 202 0.20 9.26 6.25
C THR A 202 0.44 7.99 5.45
N ALA A 203 1.69 7.50 5.43
CA ALA A 203 2.04 6.21 4.82
C ALA A 203 1.13 5.07 5.35
N SER A 204 0.86 5.08 6.67
CA SER A 204 -0.04 4.14 7.34
C SER A 204 -1.45 4.10 6.75
N LEU A 205 -2.05 5.23 6.43
CA LEU A 205 -3.37 5.27 5.80
C LEU A 205 -3.30 4.85 4.33
N ALA A 206 -2.32 5.37 3.60
CA ALA A 206 -2.14 5.09 2.18
C ALA A 206 -1.96 3.58 1.91
N MET A 207 -1.12 2.88 2.71
CA MET A 207 -0.91 1.44 2.55
C MET A 207 -2.17 0.63 2.84
N ARG A 208 -2.94 0.97 3.88
CA ARG A 208 -4.20 0.29 4.20
C ARG A 208 -5.26 0.50 3.12
N HIS A 209 -5.34 1.72 2.57
CA HIS A 209 -6.27 2.01 1.47
C HIS A 209 -5.88 1.27 0.19
N LEU A 210 -4.60 1.27 -0.23
CA LEU A 210 -4.13 0.50 -1.39
C LEU A 210 -4.45 -1.00 -1.24
N LYS A 211 -4.27 -1.54 -0.05
CA LYS A 211 -4.61 -2.93 0.25
C LYS A 211 -6.08 -3.23 -0.01
N LEU A 212 -6.98 -2.36 0.45
CA LEU A 212 -8.42 -2.48 0.22
C LEU A 212 -8.82 -2.30 -1.24
N LEU A 213 -7.99 -1.64 -2.04
CA LEU A 213 -8.17 -1.47 -3.49
C LEU A 213 -7.60 -2.66 -4.30
N GLY A 214 -7.16 -3.74 -3.65
CA GLY A 214 -6.66 -4.94 -4.31
C GLY A 214 -5.23 -4.84 -4.82
N ILE A 215 -4.39 -3.99 -4.21
CA ILE A 215 -2.96 -3.94 -4.50
C ILE A 215 -2.25 -5.10 -3.78
N ASP A 216 -1.46 -5.87 -4.55
CA ASP A 216 -0.75 -7.06 -4.09
C ASP A 216 0.59 -6.73 -3.43
N SER A 217 1.27 -5.66 -3.85
CA SER A 217 2.54 -5.22 -3.27
C SER A 217 2.61 -3.70 -3.16
N ILE A 218 3.18 -3.21 -2.05
CA ILE A 218 3.27 -1.78 -1.76
C ILE A 218 4.73 -1.39 -1.62
N PHE A 219 5.11 -0.29 -2.27
CA PHE A 219 6.45 0.30 -2.21
C PHE A 219 6.39 1.68 -1.58
N ILE A 220 7.33 1.99 -0.69
CA ILE A 220 7.54 3.36 -0.27
C ILE A 220 8.34 4.06 -1.37
N GLY A 221 7.73 5.07 -2.01
CA GLY A 221 8.26 5.72 -3.20
C GLY A 221 9.34 6.76 -2.92
N ASP A 222 9.32 7.40 -1.76
CA ASP A 222 10.26 8.48 -1.42
C ASP A 222 11.62 7.97 -0.92
N SER A 223 12.61 8.88 -0.85
CA SER A 223 14.02 8.55 -0.71
C SER A 223 14.40 7.91 0.63
N LEU A 224 13.80 8.37 1.74
CA LEU A 224 14.15 7.85 3.07
C LEU A 224 12.92 7.83 3.98
N PRO A 225 12.22 6.69 4.07
CA PRO A 225 11.13 6.50 5.04
C PRO A 225 11.67 6.39 6.47
N THR A 226 10.78 6.59 7.45
CA THR A 226 11.08 6.30 8.86
C THR A 226 11.07 4.79 9.14
N GLU A 227 11.71 4.37 10.24
CA GLU A 227 11.63 2.97 10.70
C GLU A 227 10.18 2.56 11.01
N ASP A 228 9.39 3.46 11.61
CA ASP A 228 7.97 3.20 11.90
C ASP A 228 7.15 2.93 10.64
N GLU A 229 7.36 3.67 9.56
CA GLU A 229 6.69 3.46 8.27
C GLU A 229 7.05 2.09 7.66
N ILE A 230 8.32 1.70 7.74
CA ILE A 230 8.80 0.39 7.29
C ILE A 230 8.18 -0.73 8.14
N GLN A 231 8.15 -0.57 9.45
CA GLN A 231 7.56 -1.54 10.37
C GLN A 231 6.03 -1.66 10.17
N GLU A 232 5.34 -0.55 9.98
CA GLU A 232 3.89 -0.57 9.69
C GLU A 232 3.62 -1.28 8.35
N LEU A 233 4.45 -1.06 7.32
CA LEU A 233 4.32 -1.73 6.03
C LEU A 233 4.60 -3.25 6.13
N ALA A 234 5.61 -3.64 6.91
CA ALA A 234 5.92 -5.04 7.16
C ALA A 234 4.81 -5.78 7.92
N ASN A 235 4.13 -5.08 8.82
CA ASN A 235 3.04 -5.62 9.64
C ASN A 235 1.65 -5.49 8.98
N LEU A 236 1.59 -5.01 7.75
CA LEU A 236 0.31 -4.91 7.03
C LEU A 236 -0.27 -6.32 6.79
N THR A 237 -1.51 -6.53 7.23
CA THR A 237 -2.17 -7.84 7.19
C THR A 237 -3.43 -7.83 6.32
N ASP A 238 -3.81 -9.02 5.84
CA ASP A 238 -5.10 -9.28 5.20
C ASP A 238 -6.18 -9.75 6.19
N GLU A 239 -5.81 -10.01 7.44
CA GLU A 239 -6.71 -10.60 8.42
C GLU A 239 -7.80 -9.63 8.91
N TYR A 240 -7.47 -8.32 8.94
CA TYR A 240 -8.41 -7.28 9.40
C TYR A 240 -8.03 -5.90 8.88
N ILE A 241 -9.02 -5.02 8.81
CA ILE A 241 -8.86 -3.60 8.51
C ILE A 241 -8.59 -2.86 9.82
N LEU A 242 -7.44 -2.19 9.94
CA LEU A 242 -7.17 -1.33 11.09
C LEU A 242 -7.82 0.04 10.87
N LEU A 243 -8.62 0.50 11.84
CA LEU A 243 -9.26 1.82 11.84
C LEU A 243 -8.77 2.62 13.05
N LYS A 244 -8.25 3.82 12.81
CA LYS A 244 -7.79 4.72 13.89
C LYS A 244 -8.93 5.64 14.32
N ALA A 245 -9.14 5.78 15.63
CA ALA A 245 -10.24 6.56 16.19
C ALA A 245 -9.80 7.36 17.41
N LYS A 246 -10.54 8.44 17.70
CA LYS A 246 -10.42 9.21 18.93
C LYS A 246 -11.49 8.76 19.92
N LYS A 247 -11.10 8.42 21.13
CA LYS A 247 -12.05 8.08 22.20
C LYS A 247 -12.91 9.27 22.61
N LEU A 248 -14.15 8.99 22.95
CA LEU A 248 -15.07 9.93 23.60
C LEU A 248 -15.46 9.43 24.99
N THR A 249 -15.78 8.14 25.13
CA THR A 249 -16.05 7.54 26.46
C THR A 249 -14.80 7.53 27.34
N GLN A 250 -15.01 7.62 28.66
CA GLN A 250 -13.97 7.41 29.68
C GLN A 250 -14.08 6.04 30.35
N ASN A 251 -15.07 5.23 29.98
CA ASN A 251 -15.26 3.90 30.56
C ASN A 251 -14.13 2.97 30.10
N LYS A 252 -13.28 2.56 31.07
CA LYS A 252 -12.08 1.75 30.80
C LYS A 252 -12.40 0.36 30.25
N ASP A 253 -13.51 -0.25 30.69
CA ASP A 253 -13.91 -1.59 30.26
C ASP A 253 -14.42 -1.56 28.80
N ILE A 254 -15.18 -0.51 28.42
CA ILE A 254 -15.60 -0.29 27.05
C ILE A 254 -14.36 -0.08 26.15
N LEU A 255 -13.43 0.79 26.55
CA LEU A 255 -12.20 1.06 25.79
C LEU A 255 -11.32 -0.17 25.65
N LYS A 256 -11.16 -0.94 26.72
CA LYS A 256 -10.41 -2.21 26.71
C LYS A 256 -11.04 -3.21 25.73
N THR A 257 -12.35 -3.41 25.82
CA THR A 257 -13.08 -4.32 24.92
C THR A 257 -12.95 -3.87 23.46
N LEU A 258 -13.08 -2.55 23.20
CA LEU A 258 -12.97 -1.98 21.85
C LEU A 258 -11.58 -2.22 21.23
N GLN A 259 -10.50 -2.05 22.00
CA GLN A 259 -9.12 -2.15 21.51
C GLN A 259 -8.59 -3.58 21.39
N GLN A 260 -9.04 -4.48 22.27
CA GLN A 260 -8.51 -5.84 22.34
C GLN A 260 -9.19 -6.82 21.38
N ASN A 261 -10.35 -6.47 20.83
CA ASN A 261 -11.12 -7.38 20.00
C ASN A 261 -11.06 -7.02 18.51
N THR A 262 -11.27 -8.04 17.71
CA THR A 262 -11.56 -7.91 16.27
C THR A 262 -13.07 -7.99 16.11
N PHE A 263 -13.63 -7.11 15.30
CA PHE A 263 -15.06 -7.06 15.00
C PHE A 263 -15.29 -7.50 13.57
N THR A 264 -16.41 -8.18 13.33
CA THR A 264 -16.82 -8.61 11.99
C THR A 264 -18.08 -7.84 11.57
N ALA A 265 -18.05 -7.23 10.41
CA ALA A 265 -19.22 -6.59 9.82
C ALA A 265 -20.31 -7.65 9.55
N ARG A 266 -21.57 -7.34 9.87
CA ARG A 266 -22.68 -8.28 9.68
C ARG A 266 -22.97 -8.53 8.21
N LEU A 267 -23.51 -9.72 7.93
CA LEU A 267 -23.97 -10.09 6.56
C LEU A 267 -25.18 -9.29 6.11
N ASP A 268 -26.11 -8.99 7.04
CA ASP A 268 -27.28 -8.15 6.79
C ASP A 268 -26.87 -6.68 6.83
N GLU A 269 -26.42 -6.19 5.70
CA GLU A 269 -25.93 -4.83 5.51
C GLU A 269 -27.04 -3.81 5.85
N ALA A 270 -26.71 -2.81 6.65
CA ALA A 270 -27.59 -1.73 7.00
C ALA A 270 -27.25 -0.46 6.20
N ASP A 271 -28.25 0.29 5.76
CA ASP A 271 -28.07 1.49 4.93
C ASP A 271 -27.22 2.58 5.63
N GLY A 272 -27.42 2.79 6.92
CA GLY A 272 -26.81 3.91 7.64
C GLY A 272 -25.66 3.57 8.59
N ALA A 273 -25.24 2.29 8.71
CA ALA A 273 -24.24 1.88 9.67
C ALA A 273 -23.62 0.51 9.37
N ILE A 274 -22.35 0.36 9.66
CA ILE A 274 -21.68 -0.95 9.73
C ILE A 274 -21.95 -1.54 11.11
N ARG A 275 -22.75 -2.60 11.17
CA ARG A 275 -23.08 -3.33 12.40
C ARG A 275 -22.11 -4.45 12.64
N THR A 276 -21.87 -4.81 13.90
CA THR A 276 -20.94 -5.90 14.26
C THR A 276 -21.64 -7.16 14.74
N GLN A 277 -21.04 -8.31 14.47
CA GLN A 277 -21.60 -9.61 14.86
C GLN A 277 -21.41 -9.88 16.37
N GLU A 278 -20.23 -9.60 16.90
CA GLU A 278 -19.78 -10.05 18.23
C GLU A 278 -20.13 -9.08 19.36
N SER A 279 -20.42 -7.83 19.05
CA SER A 279 -20.41 -6.72 20.03
C SER A 279 -21.34 -6.98 21.24
N ARG A 280 -22.58 -7.43 21.03
CA ARG A 280 -23.51 -7.69 22.14
C ARG A 280 -23.00 -8.76 23.10
N ALA A 281 -22.28 -9.77 22.62
CA ALA A 281 -21.68 -10.78 23.46
C ALA A 281 -20.45 -10.23 24.21
N LEU A 282 -19.60 -9.47 23.54
CA LEU A 282 -18.40 -8.87 24.12
C LEU A 282 -18.70 -7.83 25.21
N PHE A 283 -19.76 -7.04 25.02
CA PHE A 283 -20.17 -6.01 25.99
C PHE A 283 -21.18 -6.48 27.03
N LYS A 284 -21.63 -7.75 26.98
CA LYS A 284 -22.71 -8.30 27.84
C LYS A 284 -22.49 -8.10 29.34
N GLN A 285 -21.25 -8.15 29.81
CA GLN A 285 -20.92 -8.06 31.23
C GLN A 285 -20.69 -6.60 31.70
N ILE A 286 -20.75 -5.65 30.78
CA ILE A 286 -20.50 -4.22 31.05
C ILE A 286 -21.86 -3.52 31.16
N TYR A 287 -22.11 -2.87 32.31
CA TYR A 287 -23.27 -2.00 32.40
C TYR A 287 -22.99 -0.67 31.68
N ILE A 288 -23.66 -0.45 30.55
CA ILE A 288 -23.45 0.70 29.67
C ILE A 288 -24.41 1.81 30.09
N CYS A 289 -23.94 2.72 30.97
CA CYS A 289 -24.70 3.90 31.35
C CYS A 289 -24.90 4.84 30.14
N PRO A 290 -26.05 5.52 30.03
CA PRO A 290 -26.22 6.61 29.05
C PRO A 290 -25.15 7.70 29.21
N GLU A 291 -24.33 7.94 28.18
CA GLU A 291 -23.29 8.97 28.14
C GLU A 291 -23.03 9.40 26.70
N TYR A 292 -22.49 10.59 26.49
CA TYR A 292 -22.12 11.14 25.16
C TYR A 292 -23.23 11.00 24.11
N ILE A 293 -24.46 11.39 24.48
CA ILE A 293 -25.63 11.34 23.64
C ILE A 293 -25.63 12.58 22.74
N VAL A 294 -25.05 12.44 21.57
CA VAL A 294 -24.85 13.51 20.57
C VAL A 294 -25.42 13.08 19.21
N PRO A 295 -25.61 14.01 18.26
CA PRO A 295 -25.83 13.61 16.87
C PRO A 295 -24.71 12.69 16.39
N ARG A 296 -25.08 11.63 15.69
CA ARG A 296 -24.15 10.59 15.23
C ARG A 296 -23.70 10.94 13.82
N GLU A 297 -22.53 11.52 13.71
CA GLU A 297 -21.94 11.87 12.42
C GLU A 297 -21.30 10.64 11.75
N ILE A 298 -20.97 10.73 10.46
CA ILE A 298 -20.22 9.69 9.73
C ILE A 298 -18.91 9.42 10.47
N GLY A 299 -18.59 8.14 10.66
CA GLY A 299 -17.42 7.69 11.40
C GLY A 299 -17.60 7.64 12.92
N SER A 300 -18.77 8.01 13.47
CA SER A 300 -19.08 7.79 14.88
C SER A 300 -19.14 6.30 15.17
N ILE A 301 -18.43 5.87 16.21
CA ILE A 301 -18.51 4.51 16.77
C ILE A 301 -19.49 4.58 17.93
N THR A 302 -20.61 3.90 17.81
CA THR A 302 -21.71 3.95 18.76
C THR A 302 -21.88 2.63 19.50
N LEU A 303 -22.46 2.71 20.69
CA LEU A 303 -22.77 1.54 21.50
C LEU A 303 -24.14 1.72 22.16
N ASP A 304 -25.07 0.80 21.94
CA ASP A 304 -26.37 0.81 22.53
C ASP A 304 -26.28 0.66 24.06
N ASN A 305 -26.86 1.63 24.82
CA ASN A 305 -26.79 1.67 26.25
C ASN A 305 -27.91 0.86 26.94
N ALA A 306 -27.91 0.84 28.27
CA ALA A 306 -28.88 0.06 29.09
C ALA A 306 -30.35 0.38 28.79
N LEU A 307 -30.68 1.57 28.31
CA LEU A 307 -32.05 1.95 27.93
C LEU A 307 -32.56 1.20 26.69
N TYR A 308 -31.68 0.59 25.92
CA TYR A 308 -32.08 -0.21 24.73
C TYR A 308 -32.45 -1.66 25.09
N ALA A 309 -32.43 -2.00 26.40
CA ALA A 309 -32.82 -3.29 26.95
C ALA A 309 -32.06 -4.47 26.24
N ARG A 310 -32.79 -5.36 25.55
CA ARG A 310 -32.21 -6.54 24.89
C ARG A 310 -31.18 -6.23 23.78
N TYR A 311 -31.14 -5.01 23.30
CA TYR A 311 -30.20 -4.57 22.27
C TYR A 311 -28.93 -3.92 22.87
N ALA A 312 -28.89 -3.67 24.18
CA ALA A 312 -27.71 -3.07 24.83
C ALA A 312 -26.42 -3.83 24.44
N GLY A 313 -25.35 -3.08 24.16
CA GLY A 313 -24.07 -3.61 23.71
C GLY A 313 -23.94 -3.81 22.20
N GLU A 314 -24.92 -3.46 21.39
CA GLU A 314 -24.74 -3.45 19.94
C GLU A 314 -23.86 -2.27 19.54
N MET A 315 -22.73 -2.55 18.86
CA MET A 315 -21.79 -1.57 18.36
C MET A 315 -21.99 -1.35 16.85
N GLN A 316 -21.91 -0.08 16.44
CA GLN A 316 -22.05 0.30 15.03
C GLN A 316 -21.02 1.37 14.68
N ILE A 317 -20.57 1.41 13.41
CA ILE A 317 -19.85 2.53 12.82
C ILE A 317 -20.81 3.23 11.86
N ILE A 318 -21.07 4.50 12.08
CA ILE A 318 -22.06 5.27 11.34
C ILE A 318 -21.53 5.63 9.95
N THR A 319 -22.29 5.30 8.90
CA THR A 319 -21.99 5.61 7.48
C THR A 319 -22.85 6.75 6.92
N HIS A 320 -24.04 6.98 7.48
CA HIS A 320 -24.88 8.14 7.17
C HIS A 320 -25.26 8.85 8.47
N ALA A 321 -25.12 10.18 8.48
CA ALA A 321 -25.39 10.98 9.67
C ALA A 321 -26.81 10.76 10.22
N GLN A 322 -26.92 10.59 11.53
CA GLN A 322 -28.16 10.26 12.23
C GLN A 322 -28.39 11.22 13.40
N LYS A 323 -29.65 11.43 13.78
CA LYS A 323 -30.02 12.24 14.94
C LYS A 323 -29.56 11.56 16.23
N LYS A 324 -29.40 12.35 17.31
CA LYS A 324 -29.17 11.80 18.64
C LYS A 324 -30.31 10.89 19.08
N ASP A 325 -29.98 9.85 19.84
CA ASP A 325 -30.93 8.94 20.49
C ASP A 325 -30.44 8.69 21.93
N ASN A 326 -31.30 8.85 22.92
CA ASN A 326 -30.94 8.70 24.34
C ASN A 326 -30.50 7.25 24.70
N LYS A 327 -30.80 6.29 23.83
CA LYS A 327 -30.45 4.88 24.00
C LYS A 327 -29.10 4.52 23.40
N ILE A 328 -28.42 5.46 22.73
CA ILE A 328 -27.18 5.21 21.98
C ILE A 328 -26.09 6.16 22.43
N ASN A 329 -24.99 5.61 22.92
CA ASN A 329 -23.80 6.35 23.27
C ASN A 329 -22.86 6.47 22.05
N THR A 330 -22.23 7.62 21.85
CA THR A 330 -21.11 7.75 20.93
C THR A 330 -19.80 7.56 21.71
N ILE A 331 -19.20 6.36 21.61
CA ILE A 331 -18.05 5.96 22.43
C ILE A 331 -16.70 6.38 21.87
N ALA A 332 -16.62 6.51 20.53
CA ALA A 332 -15.44 7.00 19.82
C ALA A 332 -15.85 7.58 18.47
N LYS A 333 -14.93 8.23 17.78
CA LYS A 333 -15.10 8.70 16.41
C LYS A 333 -13.85 8.38 15.61
N LEU A 334 -13.99 7.82 14.42
CA LEU A 334 -12.88 7.64 13.48
C LEU A 334 -12.22 8.98 13.20
N LEU A 335 -10.91 8.98 12.99
CA LEU A 335 -10.23 10.16 12.46
C LEU A 335 -10.80 10.51 11.09
N ASP A 336 -10.91 11.78 10.76
CA ASP A 336 -11.52 12.19 9.49
C ASP A 336 -10.82 11.58 8.27
N SER A 337 -9.49 11.41 8.36
CA SER A 337 -8.70 10.74 7.32
C SER A 337 -9.07 9.26 7.14
N GLU A 338 -9.58 8.57 8.17
CA GLU A 338 -9.95 7.15 8.12
C GLU A 338 -11.28 6.91 7.40
N LEU A 339 -12.09 7.95 7.21
CA LEU A 339 -13.39 7.83 6.54
C LEU A 339 -13.27 7.29 5.12
N ILE A 340 -12.13 7.48 4.48
CA ILE A 340 -11.84 6.93 3.15
C ILE A 340 -11.86 5.40 3.12
N LEU A 341 -11.67 4.72 4.27
CA LEU A 341 -11.66 3.26 4.36
C LEU A 341 -13.07 2.67 4.53
N LEU A 342 -14.05 3.45 4.99
CA LEU A 342 -15.40 2.96 5.30
C LEU A 342 -16.09 2.27 4.12
N PRO A 343 -16.03 2.78 2.86
CA PRO A 343 -16.69 2.14 1.72
C PRO A 343 -16.19 0.73 1.40
N TYR A 344 -15.05 0.33 1.94
CA TYR A 344 -14.42 -0.97 1.69
C TYR A 344 -14.66 -1.99 2.81
N ILE A 345 -15.39 -1.62 3.87
CA ILE A 345 -15.82 -2.56 4.91
C ILE A 345 -17.10 -3.24 4.44
N GLN A 346 -16.91 -4.36 3.75
CA GLN A 346 -17.99 -5.18 3.20
C GLN A 346 -18.54 -6.17 4.24
N PRO A 347 -19.71 -6.80 4.02
CA PRO A 347 -20.18 -7.92 4.84
C PRO A 347 -19.07 -8.96 5.08
N ASN A 348 -18.97 -9.45 6.31
CA ASN A 348 -17.89 -10.33 6.80
C ASN A 348 -16.48 -9.72 6.88
N SER A 349 -16.27 -8.47 6.49
CA SER A 349 -14.98 -7.82 6.73
C SER A 349 -14.67 -7.78 8.21
N LYS A 350 -13.46 -8.18 8.56
CA LYS A 350 -12.94 -8.04 9.93
C LYS A 350 -12.23 -6.71 10.09
N PHE A 351 -12.42 -6.06 11.21
CA PHE A 351 -11.72 -4.81 11.51
C PHE A 351 -11.37 -4.68 12.98
N LYS A 352 -10.34 -3.89 13.28
CA LYS A 352 -9.92 -3.50 14.63
C LYS A 352 -9.95 -1.99 14.78
N ILE A 353 -10.26 -1.53 15.99
CA ILE A 353 -10.23 -0.12 16.34
C ILE A 353 -8.99 0.18 17.18
N LYS A 354 -8.17 1.12 16.74
CA LYS A 354 -7.02 1.66 17.46
C LYS A 354 -7.37 3.07 17.96
N ILE A 355 -7.36 3.26 19.28
CA ILE A 355 -7.60 4.55 19.94
C ILE A 355 -6.26 5.24 20.20
#